data_011ddba8879d4adfcb4569ba81f27208
#
_entry.id   011ddba8879d4adfcb4569ba81f27208
#
_cell.length_a   1.000
_cell.length_b   1.000
_cell.length_c   1.000
_cell.angle_alpha   90.00
_cell.angle_beta   90.00
_cell.angle_gamma   90.00
#
_symmetry.space_group_name_H-M   'P 1'
#
loop_
_entity.id
_entity.type
_entity.pdbx_description
1 polymer ?
#
loop_
_entity_poly.entity_id
_entity_poly.type
_entity_poly.pdbx_seq_one_letter_code
_entity_poly.pdbx_strand_id
1 'polypeptide(L)'
;MSFPPPDPLPEPPATPGPYPESPQELYLDPEVLAQELAQELLGDPLDEIEGADSAGVDVAAECDLGLTLLQGPHEQRMQGLRIFCEHRDPRAVPLLLPLLSAACPILRMSAVYALGRNPSPQAVAPLLTLLAGDDNGYVRKAVAWSLGNYPDAPVLNPLIRALQVDIAAVRLWAASSLADAGGTGPAKADPAAAQLLLSLRIDSEPAVRSNSAWGLGRLYPDLVEPRQREVVESLLHTMLHDAESGVREEARLALEQLEQPAVLQQLQTLVDEGLIA
;
A
#
# COMPACT_ATOMS: atom_id res chain seq x y z
N MET A 1 -12.92 34.73 -63.98
CA MET A 1 -13.61 34.30 -62.76
C MET A 1 -12.56 34.19 -61.67
N SER A 2 -12.47 35.17 -60.79
CA SER A 2 -11.53 35.19 -59.68
C SER A 2 -12.20 34.51 -58.48
N PHE A 3 -11.51 33.52 -57.92
CA PHE A 3 -11.95 32.88 -56.68
C PHE A 3 -11.73 33.85 -55.50
N PRO A 4 -12.64 33.91 -54.52
CA PRO A 4 -12.42 34.67 -53.30
C PRO A 4 -11.27 34.04 -52.50
N PRO A 5 -10.52 34.82 -51.70
CA PRO A 5 -9.48 34.29 -50.86
C PRO A 5 -10.08 33.36 -49.77
N PRO A 6 -9.35 32.32 -49.34
CA PRO A 6 -9.81 31.42 -48.28
C PRO A 6 -9.99 32.17 -46.96
N ASP A 7 -11.02 31.77 -46.19
CA ASP A 7 -11.26 32.32 -44.87
C ASP A 7 -10.04 32.15 -43.94
N PRO A 8 -9.77 33.11 -43.06
CA PRO A 8 -8.68 32.99 -42.11
C PRO A 8 -8.93 31.82 -41.16
N LEU A 9 -7.86 31.04 -40.94
CA LEU A 9 -7.87 29.95 -40.00
C LEU A 9 -8.32 30.45 -38.58
N PRO A 10 -9.11 29.67 -37.85
CA PRO A 10 -9.48 30.02 -36.47
C PRO A 10 -8.21 30.21 -35.65
N GLU A 11 -8.20 31.27 -34.85
CA GLU A 11 -7.11 31.53 -33.91
C GLU A 11 -6.91 30.30 -32.99
N PRO A 12 -5.65 29.91 -32.71
CA PRO A 12 -5.38 28.84 -31.77
C PRO A 12 -5.97 29.23 -30.41
N PRO A 13 -6.51 28.25 -29.66
CA PRO A 13 -7.03 28.49 -28.32
C PRO A 13 -5.95 29.18 -27.49
N ALA A 14 -6.37 30.23 -26.73
CA ALA A 14 -5.48 30.98 -25.87
C ALA A 14 -4.62 30.02 -25.05
N THR A 15 -3.30 30.18 -25.13
CA THR A 15 -2.36 29.48 -24.26
C THR A 15 -2.85 29.61 -22.83
N PRO A 16 -3.05 28.50 -22.09
CA PRO A 16 -3.32 28.58 -20.67
C PRO A 16 -2.24 29.46 -20.05
N GLY A 17 -2.67 30.42 -19.23
CA GLY A 17 -1.78 31.33 -18.52
C GLY A 17 -0.70 30.56 -17.76
N PRO A 18 0.40 31.21 -17.36
CA PRO A 18 1.48 30.53 -16.69
C PRO A 18 0.91 29.70 -15.54
N TYR A 19 1.22 28.42 -15.56
CA TYR A 19 1.00 27.57 -14.41
C TYR A 19 1.53 28.32 -13.19
N PRO A 20 0.79 28.33 -12.05
CA PRO A 20 1.32 28.95 -10.85
C PRO A 20 2.72 28.38 -10.62
N GLU A 21 3.70 29.28 -10.63
CA GLU A 21 5.09 28.96 -10.31
C GLU A 21 5.15 28.54 -8.85
N SER A 22 5.13 27.33 -8.61
CA SER A 22 5.13 26.51 -7.42
C SER A 22 3.78 25.80 -7.20
N PRO A 23 3.79 24.47 -7.05
CA PRO A 23 2.81 23.86 -6.18
C PRO A 23 2.91 24.67 -4.88
N GLN A 24 1.81 25.24 -4.41
CA GLN A 24 1.72 25.52 -2.98
C GLN A 24 2.02 24.16 -2.35
N GLU A 25 3.28 23.96 -1.95
CA GLU A 25 3.64 22.95 -1.01
C GLU A 25 2.59 23.09 0.07
N LEU A 26 1.74 22.08 0.20
CA LEU A 26 1.04 21.85 1.44
C LEU A 26 2.18 21.68 2.44
N TYR A 27 2.59 22.79 3.03
CA TYR A 27 3.48 22.83 4.17
C TYR A 27 2.67 22.17 5.29
N LEU A 28 2.67 20.84 5.29
CA LEU A 28 2.37 20.10 6.50
C LEU A 28 3.50 20.48 7.45
N ASP A 29 3.12 21.15 8.51
CA ASP A 29 4.05 21.53 9.57
C ASP A 29 4.92 20.29 9.89
N PRO A 30 6.26 20.38 9.77
CA PRO A 30 7.14 19.24 10.03
C PRO A 30 6.92 18.62 11.41
N GLU A 31 6.45 19.41 12.40
CA GLU A 31 6.11 18.92 13.73
C GLU A 31 4.82 18.10 13.74
N VAL A 32 3.82 18.47 12.92
CA VAL A 32 2.58 17.71 12.76
C VAL A 32 2.85 16.42 11.99
N LEU A 33 3.68 16.48 10.95
CA LEU A 33 4.11 15.29 10.20
C LEU A 33 4.93 14.34 11.09
N ALA A 34 5.82 14.89 11.93
CA ALA A 34 6.61 14.10 12.87
C ALA A 34 5.74 13.48 13.98
N GLN A 35 4.69 14.17 14.43
CA GLN A 35 3.74 13.64 15.40
C GLN A 35 2.84 12.56 14.77
N GLU A 36 2.40 12.73 13.54
CA GLU A 36 1.64 11.71 12.80
C GLU A 36 2.49 10.48 12.52
N LEU A 37 3.75 10.65 12.09
CA LEU A 37 4.70 9.56 11.92
C LEU A 37 5.06 8.88 13.26
N ALA A 38 5.16 9.65 14.37
CA ALA A 38 5.40 9.07 15.69
C ALA A 38 4.18 8.30 16.22
N GLN A 39 2.96 8.69 15.85
CA GLN A 39 1.75 7.93 16.15
C GLN A 39 1.63 6.69 15.27
N GLU A 40 2.07 6.73 14.01
CA GLU A 40 2.19 5.54 13.14
C GLU A 40 3.26 4.55 13.63
N LEU A 41 4.33 5.03 14.29
CA LEU A 41 5.37 4.19 14.90
C LEU A 41 4.97 3.60 16.28
N LEU A 42 3.89 4.08 16.89
CA LEU A 42 3.36 3.52 18.13
C LEU A 42 2.48 2.28 17.95
N GLY A 43 2.47 1.71 16.77
CA GLY A 43 1.63 0.59 16.35
C GLY A 43 0.48 1.07 15.47
N ASP A 44 0.30 0.43 14.32
CA ASP A 44 -0.92 0.61 13.53
C ASP A 44 -2.09 0.31 14.50
N PRO A 45 -3.10 1.20 14.63
CA PRO A 45 -4.31 0.87 15.37
C PRO A 45 -4.95 -0.46 14.94
N LEU A 46 -4.56 -0.97 13.77
CA LEU A 46 -4.95 -2.29 13.26
C LEU A 46 -4.15 -3.43 13.93
N ASP A 47 -2.91 -3.21 14.39
CA ASP A 47 -2.12 -4.23 15.10
C ASP A 47 -2.60 -4.44 16.54
N GLU A 48 -3.17 -3.42 17.19
CA GLU A 48 -3.80 -3.53 18.50
C GLU A 48 -5.11 -4.35 18.48
N ILE A 49 -5.74 -4.47 17.29
CA ILE A 49 -7.01 -5.21 17.14
C ILE A 49 -6.80 -6.74 17.13
N GLU A 50 -5.63 -7.23 16.74
CA GLU A 50 -5.35 -8.68 16.73
C GLU A 50 -5.12 -9.28 18.13
N GLY A 51 -4.91 -8.46 19.16
CA GLY A 51 -4.62 -8.86 20.53
C GLY A 51 -5.74 -8.65 21.54
N ALA A 52 -6.84 -8.01 21.18
CA ALA A 52 -7.97 -7.84 22.09
C ALA A 52 -8.76 -9.14 22.20
N ASP A 53 -8.52 -9.89 23.28
CA ASP A 53 -9.41 -10.97 23.73
C ASP A 53 -10.86 -10.44 23.81
N SER A 54 -11.64 -10.72 22.79
CA SER A 54 -13.08 -10.42 22.71
C SER A 54 -13.90 -11.40 23.57
N ALA A 55 -13.38 -11.75 24.74
CA ALA A 55 -14.05 -12.60 25.71
C ALA A 55 -15.25 -11.86 26.30
N GLY A 56 -16.42 -11.98 25.62
CA GLY A 56 -17.71 -11.49 26.11
C GLY A 56 -18.49 -10.58 25.16
N VAL A 57 -17.93 -10.22 24.02
CA VAL A 57 -18.63 -9.38 23.01
C VAL A 57 -19.46 -10.29 22.09
N ASP A 58 -20.75 -9.98 21.96
CA ASP A 58 -21.60 -10.64 20.96
C ASP A 58 -21.34 -10.00 19.58
N VAL A 59 -20.37 -10.55 18.86
CA VAL A 59 -19.98 -10.09 17.52
C VAL A 59 -21.17 -10.01 16.55
N ALA A 60 -22.14 -10.92 16.67
CA ALA A 60 -23.34 -10.89 15.84
C ALA A 60 -24.21 -9.66 16.14
N ALA A 61 -24.37 -9.33 17.43
CA ALA A 61 -25.11 -8.14 17.83
C ALA A 61 -24.39 -6.84 17.42
N GLU A 62 -23.05 -6.80 17.50
CA GLU A 62 -22.27 -5.65 16.99
C GLU A 62 -22.39 -5.49 15.49
N CYS A 63 -22.31 -6.59 14.72
CA CYS A 63 -22.52 -6.53 13.28
C CYS A 63 -23.93 -6.03 12.92
N ASP A 64 -24.99 -6.50 13.61
CA ASP A 64 -26.36 -6.03 13.39
C ASP A 64 -26.52 -4.54 13.73
N LEU A 65 -25.87 -4.07 14.80
CA LEU A 65 -25.79 -2.65 15.12
C LEU A 65 -25.05 -1.89 14.00
N GLY A 66 -23.91 -2.39 13.57
CA GLY A 66 -23.11 -1.80 12.50
C GLY A 66 -23.89 -1.63 11.20
N LEU A 67 -24.65 -2.65 10.78
CA LEU A 67 -25.53 -2.60 9.60
C LEU A 67 -26.60 -1.51 9.73
N THR A 68 -27.14 -1.31 10.92
CA THR A 68 -28.12 -0.25 11.20
C THR A 68 -27.46 1.12 11.12
N LEU A 69 -26.29 1.29 11.75
CA LEU A 69 -25.54 2.54 11.79
C LEU A 69 -25.07 3.00 10.41
N LEU A 70 -24.66 2.09 9.52
CA LEU A 70 -24.28 2.41 8.15
C LEU A 70 -25.40 3.09 7.34
N GLN A 71 -26.66 2.86 7.69
CA GLN A 71 -27.83 3.46 7.03
C GLN A 71 -28.21 4.83 7.63
N GLY A 72 -27.60 5.22 8.72
CA GLY A 72 -27.88 6.46 9.46
C GLY A 72 -27.19 7.70 8.89
N PRO A 73 -27.24 8.83 9.62
CA PRO A 73 -26.52 10.05 9.30
C PRO A 73 -24.99 9.86 9.42
N HIS A 74 -24.23 10.90 9.05
CA HIS A 74 -22.75 10.87 8.96
C HIS A 74 -22.06 10.26 10.19
N GLU A 75 -22.39 10.72 11.39
CA GLU A 75 -21.76 10.26 12.63
C GLU A 75 -22.03 8.76 12.90
N GLN A 76 -23.24 8.31 12.63
CA GLN A 76 -23.60 6.91 12.78
C GLN A 76 -22.89 6.03 11.74
N ARG A 77 -22.74 6.52 10.49
CA ARG A 77 -21.96 5.81 9.46
C ARG A 77 -20.50 5.63 9.87
N MET A 78 -19.88 6.63 10.49
CA MET A 78 -18.53 6.51 11.01
C MET A 78 -18.41 5.42 12.07
N GLN A 79 -19.37 5.34 13.00
CA GLN A 79 -19.42 4.27 14.00
C GLN A 79 -19.63 2.88 13.35
N GLY A 80 -20.56 2.80 12.39
CA GLY A 80 -20.78 1.56 11.65
C GLY A 80 -19.55 1.10 10.84
N LEU A 81 -18.82 2.04 10.23
CA LEU A 81 -17.58 1.76 9.51
C LEU A 81 -16.51 1.19 10.46
N ARG A 82 -16.37 1.75 11.67
CA ARG A 82 -15.41 1.26 12.66
C ARG A 82 -15.68 -0.23 13.00
N ILE A 83 -16.96 -0.59 13.20
CA ILE A 83 -17.34 -1.99 13.47
C ILE A 83 -16.86 -2.92 12.34
N PHE A 84 -17.02 -2.51 11.06
CA PHE A 84 -16.62 -3.35 9.93
C PHE A 84 -15.12 -3.24 9.53
N CYS A 85 -14.36 -2.34 10.13
CA CYS A 85 -12.92 -2.42 10.15
C CYS A 85 -12.41 -3.54 11.09
N GLU A 86 -13.17 -3.88 12.13
CA GLU A 86 -12.82 -4.90 13.13
C GLU A 86 -13.46 -6.25 12.81
N HIS A 87 -14.74 -6.26 12.39
CA HIS A 87 -15.53 -7.47 12.17
C HIS A 87 -15.82 -7.76 10.70
N ARG A 88 -15.94 -9.06 10.39
CA ARG A 88 -16.28 -9.54 9.05
C ARG A 88 -17.74 -9.92 8.98
N ASP A 89 -18.50 -9.25 8.12
CA ASP A 89 -19.88 -9.59 7.79
C ASP A 89 -20.19 -9.23 6.34
N PRO A 90 -20.41 -10.22 5.45
CA PRO A 90 -20.69 -9.97 4.04
C PRO A 90 -21.92 -9.08 3.79
N ARG A 91 -22.85 -8.99 4.75
CA ARG A 91 -24.04 -8.12 4.67
C ARG A 91 -23.67 -6.63 4.62
N ALA A 92 -22.48 -6.27 5.12
CA ALA A 92 -21.99 -4.90 5.10
C ALA A 92 -21.58 -4.44 3.70
N VAL A 93 -21.09 -5.33 2.83
CA VAL A 93 -20.53 -4.97 1.53
C VAL A 93 -21.46 -4.09 0.68
N PRO A 94 -22.75 -4.39 0.51
CA PRO A 94 -23.67 -3.53 -0.26
C PRO A 94 -23.85 -2.13 0.34
N LEU A 95 -23.65 -1.97 1.66
CA LEU A 95 -23.75 -0.69 2.37
C LEU A 95 -22.43 0.10 2.33
N LEU A 96 -21.30 -0.61 2.25
CA LEU A 96 -19.95 -0.02 2.18
C LEU A 96 -19.64 0.54 0.79
N LEU A 97 -20.01 -0.18 -0.27
CA LEU A 97 -19.70 0.21 -1.66
C LEU A 97 -20.14 1.64 -2.03
N PRO A 98 -21.35 2.13 -1.70
CA PRO A 98 -21.74 3.51 -2.00
C PRO A 98 -20.89 4.56 -1.28
N LEU A 99 -20.29 4.22 -0.12
CA LEU A 99 -19.46 5.14 0.66
C LEU A 99 -18.11 5.42 0.01
N LEU A 100 -17.66 4.60 -0.93
CA LEU A 100 -16.47 4.84 -1.74
C LEU A 100 -16.57 6.10 -2.61
N SER A 101 -17.78 6.59 -2.88
CA SER A 101 -18.03 7.83 -3.61
C SER A 101 -18.44 9.00 -2.71
N ALA A 102 -18.28 8.87 -1.38
CA ALA A 102 -18.63 9.94 -0.45
C ALA A 102 -17.75 11.18 -0.67
N ALA A 103 -18.33 12.39 -0.54
CA ALA A 103 -17.57 13.64 -0.64
C ALA A 103 -16.48 13.75 0.43
N CYS A 104 -16.75 13.25 1.65
CA CYS A 104 -15.81 13.26 2.76
C CYS A 104 -14.71 12.17 2.54
N PRO A 105 -13.42 12.54 2.44
CA PRO A 105 -12.35 11.58 2.25
C PRO A 105 -12.20 10.60 3.43
N ILE A 106 -12.51 11.01 4.66
CA ILE A 106 -12.48 10.14 5.84
C ILE A 106 -13.51 9.01 5.70
N LEU A 107 -14.72 9.30 5.20
CA LEU A 107 -15.71 8.25 4.93
C LEU A 107 -15.24 7.29 3.84
N ARG A 108 -14.63 7.81 2.75
CA ARG A 108 -14.08 6.96 1.69
C ARG A 108 -12.99 6.05 2.23
N MET A 109 -12.03 6.63 2.96
CA MET A 109 -10.92 5.90 3.57
C MET A 109 -11.40 4.79 4.52
N SER A 110 -12.31 5.11 5.45
CA SER A 110 -12.87 4.13 6.39
C SER A 110 -13.68 3.04 5.68
N ALA A 111 -14.41 3.38 4.60
CA ALA A 111 -15.09 2.38 3.78
C ALA A 111 -14.12 1.46 3.04
N VAL A 112 -12.97 1.99 2.59
CA VAL A 112 -11.90 1.20 2.00
C VAL A 112 -11.32 0.21 3.02
N TYR A 113 -11.00 0.65 4.25
CA TYR A 113 -10.52 -0.25 5.30
C TYR A 113 -11.54 -1.34 5.65
N ALA A 114 -12.81 -0.96 5.80
CA ALA A 114 -13.89 -1.93 6.04
C ALA A 114 -14.01 -2.96 4.89
N LEU A 115 -13.84 -2.55 3.63
CA LEU A 115 -13.83 -3.46 2.47
C LEU A 115 -12.54 -4.29 2.39
N GLY A 116 -11.43 -3.80 2.90
CA GLY A 116 -10.21 -4.59 3.07
C GLY A 116 -10.40 -5.74 4.07
N ARG A 117 -11.13 -5.50 5.15
CA ARG A 117 -11.50 -6.55 6.13
C ARG A 117 -12.64 -7.45 5.62
N ASN A 118 -13.49 -6.93 4.73
CA ASN A 118 -14.65 -7.64 4.15
C ASN A 118 -14.47 -7.79 2.62
N PRO A 119 -13.45 -8.53 2.15
CA PRO A 119 -13.14 -8.59 0.74
C PRO A 119 -14.28 -9.17 -0.08
N SER A 120 -14.60 -8.48 -1.19
CA SER A 120 -15.63 -8.88 -2.13
C SER A 120 -15.22 -8.56 -3.55
N PRO A 121 -15.47 -9.45 -4.52
CA PRO A 121 -15.19 -9.16 -5.94
C PRO A 121 -15.85 -7.88 -6.45
N GLN A 122 -17.00 -7.48 -5.86
CA GLN A 122 -17.71 -6.26 -6.23
C GLN A 122 -16.94 -4.98 -5.88
N ALA A 123 -16.02 -5.03 -4.89
CA ALA A 123 -15.23 -3.89 -4.47
C ALA A 123 -13.99 -3.66 -5.35
N VAL A 124 -13.52 -4.65 -6.10
CA VAL A 124 -12.26 -4.59 -6.86
C VAL A 124 -12.23 -3.41 -7.82
N ALA A 125 -13.21 -3.30 -8.71
CA ALA A 125 -13.23 -2.22 -9.71
C ALA A 125 -13.36 -0.81 -9.08
N PRO A 126 -14.24 -0.56 -8.10
CA PRO A 126 -14.26 0.71 -7.36
C PRO A 126 -12.94 1.02 -6.64
N LEU A 127 -12.32 0.06 -5.97
CA LEU A 127 -11.03 0.25 -5.29
C LEU A 127 -9.93 0.62 -6.29
N LEU A 128 -9.83 -0.08 -7.42
CA LEU A 128 -8.85 0.25 -8.47
C LEU A 128 -9.08 1.65 -9.05
N THR A 129 -10.33 2.11 -9.15
CA THR A 129 -10.65 3.47 -9.58
C THR A 129 -10.15 4.51 -8.58
N LEU A 130 -10.34 4.28 -7.28
CA LEU A 130 -9.84 5.15 -6.22
C LEU A 130 -8.30 5.18 -6.18
N LEU A 131 -7.63 4.02 -6.32
CA LEU A 131 -6.17 3.98 -6.36
C LEU A 131 -5.62 4.81 -7.52
N ALA A 132 -6.27 4.75 -8.67
CA ALA A 132 -5.82 5.44 -9.88
C ALA A 132 -6.05 6.96 -9.84
N GLY A 133 -7.03 7.48 -9.09
CA GLY A 133 -7.45 8.86 -9.25
C GLY A 133 -8.13 9.54 -8.07
N ASP A 134 -8.14 8.99 -6.85
CA ASP A 134 -8.63 9.76 -5.70
C ASP A 134 -7.67 10.92 -5.39
N ASP A 135 -8.20 12.12 -5.24
CA ASP A 135 -7.39 13.31 -4.97
C ASP A 135 -6.68 13.24 -3.61
N ASN A 136 -7.25 12.50 -2.65
CA ASN A 136 -6.69 12.35 -1.32
C ASN A 136 -5.70 11.17 -1.26
N GLY A 137 -4.43 11.45 -0.97
CA GLY A 137 -3.37 10.44 -0.87
C GLY A 137 -3.60 9.39 0.22
N TYR A 138 -4.27 9.76 1.33
CA TYR A 138 -4.59 8.79 2.40
C TYR A 138 -5.69 7.82 2.00
N VAL A 139 -6.64 8.23 1.13
CA VAL A 139 -7.59 7.29 0.53
C VAL A 139 -6.85 6.31 -0.37
N ARG A 140 -5.90 6.78 -1.20
CA ARG A 140 -5.08 5.90 -2.05
C ARG A 140 -4.19 4.96 -1.21
N LYS A 141 -3.62 5.46 -0.08
CA LYS A 141 -2.89 4.65 0.90
C LYS A 141 -3.77 3.49 1.42
N ALA A 142 -4.97 3.81 1.90
CA ALA A 142 -5.91 2.80 2.39
C ALA A 142 -6.28 1.77 1.30
N VAL A 143 -6.44 2.23 0.05
CA VAL A 143 -6.70 1.34 -1.08
C VAL A 143 -5.51 0.43 -1.34
N ALA A 144 -4.29 0.96 -1.35
CA ALA A 144 -3.08 0.15 -1.55
C ALA A 144 -3.01 -0.98 -0.52
N TRP A 145 -3.22 -0.66 0.76
CA TRP A 145 -3.32 -1.66 1.83
C TRP A 145 -4.48 -2.66 1.60
N SER A 146 -5.67 -2.16 1.31
CA SER A 146 -6.86 -3.01 1.13
C SER A 146 -6.67 -4.06 0.04
N LEU A 147 -6.01 -3.68 -1.07
CA LEU A 147 -5.81 -4.55 -2.23
C LEU A 147 -4.91 -5.76 -1.95
N GLY A 148 -4.10 -5.75 -0.90
CA GLY A 148 -3.38 -6.93 -0.42
C GLY A 148 -4.31 -8.08 -0.02
N ASN A 149 -5.56 -7.76 0.38
CA ASN A 149 -6.58 -8.75 0.72
C ASN A 149 -7.36 -9.29 -0.49
N TYR A 150 -6.94 -8.97 -1.73
CA TYR A 150 -7.57 -9.38 -2.98
C TYR A 150 -6.59 -10.11 -3.93
N PRO A 151 -5.88 -11.17 -3.48
CA PRO A 151 -4.78 -11.78 -4.25
C PRO A 151 -5.21 -12.38 -5.60
N ASP A 152 -6.47 -12.78 -5.72
CA ASP A 152 -7.02 -13.35 -6.96
C ASP A 152 -7.49 -12.28 -7.96
N ALA A 153 -7.58 -11.02 -7.54
CA ALA A 153 -7.99 -9.92 -8.41
C ALA A 153 -6.80 -9.37 -9.23
N PRO A 154 -7.05 -8.62 -10.34
CA PRO A 154 -6.00 -8.08 -11.18
C PRO A 154 -5.35 -6.82 -10.56
N VAL A 155 -4.85 -6.94 -9.32
CA VAL A 155 -4.31 -5.84 -8.51
C VAL A 155 -2.81 -5.61 -8.72
N LEU A 156 -2.08 -6.57 -9.26
CA LEU A 156 -0.62 -6.56 -9.37
C LEU A 156 -0.10 -5.31 -10.12
N ASN A 157 -0.55 -5.09 -11.35
CA ASN A 157 -0.08 -3.95 -12.14
C ASN A 157 -0.49 -2.58 -11.55
N PRO A 158 -1.72 -2.38 -11.03
CA PRO A 158 -2.08 -1.19 -10.28
C PRO A 158 -1.17 -0.92 -9.07
N LEU A 159 -0.83 -1.94 -8.27
CA LEU A 159 0.08 -1.81 -7.14
C LEU A 159 1.51 -1.50 -7.57
N ILE A 160 2.01 -2.16 -8.63
CA ILE A 160 3.32 -1.83 -9.23
C ILE A 160 3.36 -0.34 -9.62
N ARG A 161 2.32 0.15 -10.30
CA ARG A 161 2.26 1.56 -10.68
C ARG A 161 2.22 2.50 -9.47
N ALA A 162 1.42 2.18 -8.45
CA ALA A 162 1.35 2.95 -7.23
C ALA A 162 2.72 3.03 -6.53
N LEU A 163 3.45 1.91 -6.45
CA LEU A 163 4.80 1.87 -5.90
C LEU A 163 5.82 2.72 -6.69
N GLN A 164 5.61 2.89 -8.00
CA GLN A 164 6.51 3.66 -8.85
C GLN A 164 6.35 5.18 -8.73
N VAL A 165 5.11 5.68 -8.56
CA VAL A 165 4.83 7.09 -8.85
C VAL A 165 4.01 7.83 -7.79
N ASP A 166 3.52 7.16 -6.76
CA ASP A 166 2.66 7.79 -5.76
C ASP A 166 3.47 8.40 -4.59
N ILE A 167 2.79 9.04 -3.64
CA ILE A 167 3.39 9.54 -2.40
C ILE A 167 3.97 8.39 -1.55
N ALA A 168 4.93 8.71 -0.70
CA ALA A 168 5.64 7.72 0.11
C ALA A 168 4.73 6.77 0.90
N ALA A 169 3.67 7.31 1.54
CA ALA A 169 2.71 6.51 2.29
C ALA A 169 1.96 5.48 1.42
N VAL A 170 1.66 5.81 0.16
CA VAL A 170 1.03 4.87 -0.79
C VAL A 170 2.05 3.85 -1.26
N ARG A 171 3.29 4.28 -1.56
CA ARG A 171 4.38 3.39 -1.98
C ARG A 171 4.68 2.34 -0.91
N LEU A 172 4.71 2.75 0.35
CA LEU A 172 4.90 1.86 1.50
C LEU A 172 3.92 0.68 1.47
N TRP A 173 2.62 0.99 1.42
CA TRP A 173 1.58 -0.03 1.44
C TRP A 173 1.47 -0.80 0.12
N ALA A 174 1.80 -0.17 -1.01
CA ALA A 174 1.89 -0.87 -2.28
C ALA A 174 3.01 -1.93 -2.27
N ALA A 175 4.16 -1.65 -1.63
CA ALA A 175 5.25 -2.62 -1.48
C ALA A 175 4.80 -3.83 -0.65
N SER A 176 4.13 -3.61 0.49
CA SER A 176 3.56 -4.67 1.32
C SER A 176 2.55 -5.52 0.54
N SER A 177 1.56 -4.86 -0.05
CA SER A 177 0.47 -5.55 -0.77
C SER A 177 0.94 -6.26 -2.04
N LEU A 178 2.05 -5.84 -2.63
CA LEU A 178 2.69 -6.57 -3.75
C LEU A 178 3.22 -7.93 -3.31
N ALA A 179 3.72 -8.05 -2.08
CA ALA A 179 4.14 -9.34 -1.54
C ALA A 179 2.97 -10.32 -1.42
N ASP A 180 1.81 -9.83 -0.94
CA ASP A 180 0.61 -10.65 -0.83
C ASP A 180 0.01 -11.00 -2.19
N ALA A 181 -0.11 -10.02 -3.10
CA ALA A 181 -0.65 -10.22 -4.45
C ALA A 181 0.26 -11.08 -5.35
N GLY A 182 1.58 -11.03 -5.11
CA GLY A 182 2.58 -11.79 -5.84
C GLY A 182 2.69 -13.25 -5.40
N GLY A 183 2.43 -13.55 -4.12
CA GLY A 183 2.62 -14.88 -3.51
C GLY A 183 1.62 -15.95 -3.94
N THR A 184 1.13 -15.90 -5.18
CA THR A 184 0.22 -16.90 -5.76
C THR A 184 0.83 -17.67 -6.94
N GLY A 185 2.16 -17.72 -6.98
CA GLY A 185 2.95 -18.49 -7.94
C GLY A 185 3.86 -17.66 -8.84
N PRO A 186 4.79 -18.29 -9.55
CA PRO A 186 5.92 -17.62 -10.23
C PRO A 186 5.53 -16.54 -11.22
N ALA A 187 4.38 -16.68 -11.89
CA ALA A 187 3.91 -15.73 -12.91
C ALA A 187 3.57 -14.36 -12.33
N LYS A 188 3.14 -14.29 -11.05
CA LYS A 188 2.87 -13.05 -10.34
C LYS A 188 4.06 -12.64 -9.46
N ALA A 189 4.76 -13.61 -8.88
CA ALA A 189 5.89 -13.37 -8.00
C ALA A 189 7.05 -12.66 -8.71
N ASP A 190 7.41 -13.08 -9.93
CA ASP A 190 8.53 -12.48 -10.64
C ASP A 190 8.37 -10.99 -10.95
N PRO A 191 7.25 -10.50 -11.54
CA PRO A 191 7.07 -9.07 -11.75
C PRO A 191 6.92 -8.27 -10.44
N ALA A 192 6.32 -8.83 -9.38
CA ALA A 192 6.28 -8.22 -8.06
C ALA A 192 7.69 -8.05 -7.48
N ALA A 193 8.49 -9.12 -7.47
CA ALA A 193 9.86 -9.10 -6.98
C ALA A 193 10.74 -8.13 -7.79
N ALA A 194 10.58 -8.08 -9.10
CA ALA A 194 11.31 -7.13 -9.95
C ALA A 194 11.06 -5.67 -9.53
N GLN A 195 9.81 -5.33 -9.22
CA GLN A 195 9.48 -3.98 -8.76
C GLN A 195 9.98 -3.72 -7.34
N LEU A 196 9.86 -4.68 -6.42
CA LEU A 196 10.37 -4.55 -5.06
C LEU A 196 11.91 -4.42 -5.04
N LEU A 197 12.63 -5.16 -5.89
CA LEU A 197 14.08 -5.00 -6.06
C LEU A 197 14.46 -3.60 -6.53
N LEU A 198 13.68 -3.01 -7.45
CA LEU A 198 13.90 -1.64 -7.87
C LEU A 198 13.69 -0.67 -6.70
N SER A 199 12.58 -0.78 -5.99
CA SER A 199 12.27 0.08 -4.84
C SER A 199 13.30 -0.06 -3.71
N LEU A 200 13.74 -1.28 -3.41
CA LEU A 200 14.80 -1.53 -2.42
C LEU A 200 16.09 -0.77 -2.74
N ARG A 201 16.44 -0.66 -4.02
CA ARG A 201 17.68 -0.04 -4.48
C ARG A 201 17.62 1.48 -4.57
N ILE A 202 16.47 2.06 -4.91
CA ILE A 202 16.42 3.48 -5.30
C ILE A 202 15.34 4.32 -4.60
N ASP A 203 14.43 3.73 -3.81
CA ASP A 203 13.41 4.55 -3.15
C ASP A 203 14.05 5.47 -2.11
N SER A 204 13.64 6.74 -2.13
CA SER A 204 14.14 7.75 -1.18
C SER A 204 13.72 7.48 0.26
N GLU A 205 12.55 6.83 0.45
CA GLU A 205 11.97 6.60 1.77
C GLU A 205 12.48 5.29 2.38
N PRO A 206 13.14 5.33 3.54
CA PRO A 206 13.65 4.13 4.21
C PRO A 206 12.57 3.09 4.47
N ALA A 207 11.37 3.51 4.89
CA ALA A 207 10.26 2.62 5.18
C ALA A 207 9.78 1.85 3.93
N VAL A 208 9.83 2.46 2.74
CA VAL A 208 9.53 1.77 1.48
C VAL A 208 10.60 0.74 1.15
N ARG A 209 11.88 1.07 1.39
CA ARG A 209 12.99 0.11 1.20
C ARG A 209 12.86 -1.06 2.17
N SER A 210 12.56 -0.82 3.45
CA SER A 210 12.29 -1.86 4.46
C SER A 210 11.17 -2.79 4.01
N ASN A 211 10.00 -2.24 3.68
CA ASN A 211 8.88 -3.06 3.21
C ASN A 211 9.20 -3.82 1.92
N SER A 212 10.06 -3.27 1.08
CA SER A 212 10.52 -3.98 -0.13
C SER A 212 11.42 -5.16 0.23
N ALA A 213 12.31 -5.02 1.22
CA ALA A 213 13.14 -6.12 1.73
C ALA A 213 12.28 -7.24 2.32
N TRP A 214 11.33 -6.89 3.20
CA TRP A 214 10.36 -7.81 3.77
C TRP A 214 9.56 -8.54 2.67
N GLY A 215 9.03 -7.80 1.71
CA GLY A 215 8.23 -8.35 0.61
C GLY A 215 9.01 -9.32 -0.27
N LEU A 216 10.30 -9.05 -0.51
CA LEU A 216 11.18 -9.96 -1.25
C LEU A 216 11.41 -11.28 -0.51
N GLY A 217 11.57 -11.24 0.82
CA GLY A 217 11.65 -12.43 1.66
C GLY A 217 10.39 -13.29 1.54
N ARG A 218 9.22 -12.67 1.60
CA ARG A 218 7.92 -13.37 1.46
C ARG A 218 7.72 -14.00 0.08
N LEU A 219 8.14 -13.33 -0.99
CA LEU A 219 7.98 -13.82 -2.36
C LEU A 219 9.00 -14.89 -2.73
N TYR A 220 10.11 -14.99 -2.00
CA TYR A 220 11.24 -15.85 -2.35
C TYR A 220 10.85 -17.31 -2.66
N PRO A 221 9.97 -17.99 -1.89
CA PRO A 221 9.56 -19.36 -2.17
C PRO A 221 8.86 -19.54 -3.52
N ASP A 222 8.17 -18.50 -4.01
CA ASP A 222 7.45 -18.50 -5.28
C ASP A 222 8.32 -18.10 -6.48
N LEU A 223 9.57 -17.69 -6.25
CA LEU A 223 10.51 -17.28 -7.28
C LEU A 223 11.31 -18.48 -7.80
N VAL A 224 11.79 -18.33 -9.03
CA VAL A 224 12.71 -19.27 -9.66
C VAL A 224 14.05 -18.60 -9.95
N GLU A 225 15.10 -19.38 -10.14
CA GLU A 225 16.37 -18.88 -10.65
C GLU A 225 16.20 -18.24 -12.06
N PRO A 226 16.84 -17.09 -12.39
CA PRO A 226 17.88 -16.41 -11.58
C PRO A 226 17.34 -15.37 -10.59
N ARG A 227 16.01 -15.17 -10.46
CA ARG A 227 15.44 -14.15 -9.59
C ARG A 227 15.75 -14.38 -8.11
N GLN A 228 15.73 -15.63 -7.65
CA GLN A 228 16.11 -15.97 -6.28
C GLN A 228 17.51 -15.47 -5.93
N ARG A 229 18.46 -15.69 -6.84
CA ARG A 229 19.85 -15.21 -6.65
C ARG A 229 19.92 -13.69 -6.58
N GLU A 230 19.22 -12.99 -7.48
CA GLU A 230 19.18 -11.52 -7.48
C GLU A 230 18.60 -10.95 -6.17
N VAL A 231 17.58 -11.61 -5.61
CA VAL A 231 17.01 -11.25 -4.31
C VAL A 231 18.05 -11.39 -3.20
N VAL A 232 18.72 -12.54 -3.10
CA VAL A 232 19.74 -12.78 -2.08
C VAL A 232 20.88 -11.75 -2.20
N GLU A 233 21.43 -11.53 -3.39
CA GLU A 233 22.50 -10.57 -3.62
C GLU A 233 22.07 -9.14 -3.25
N SER A 234 20.84 -8.75 -3.57
CA SER A 234 20.33 -7.41 -3.25
C SER A 234 20.08 -7.23 -1.77
N LEU A 235 19.52 -8.22 -1.07
CA LEU A 235 19.33 -8.18 0.37
C LEU A 235 20.67 -8.14 1.12
N LEU A 236 21.67 -8.95 0.71
CA LEU A 236 23.03 -8.89 1.27
C LEU A 236 23.66 -7.51 1.09
N HIS A 237 23.53 -6.93 -0.11
CA HIS A 237 24.04 -5.58 -0.38
C HIS A 237 23.35 -4.54 0.52
N THR A 238 22.03 -4.60 0.63
CA THR A 238 21.24 -3.67 1.47
C THR A 238 21.61 -3.80 2.94
N MET A 239 21.70 -5.02 3.45
CA MET A 239 22.12 -5.29 4.84
C MET A 239 23.50 -4.69 5.17
N LEU A 240 24.43 -4.70 4.23
CA LEU A 240 25.78 -4.19 4.46
C LEU A 240 25.91 -2.67 4.23
N HIS A 241 25.10 -2.07 3.36
CA HIS A 241 25.40 -0.74 2.82
C HIS A 241 24.26 0.28 2.88
N ASP A 242 23.02 -0.10 3.23
CA ASP A 242 21.96 0.91 3.36
C ASP A 242 22.32 1.93 4.45
N ALA A 243 22.01 3.19 4.19
CA ALA A 243 22.30 4.28 5.15
C ALA A 243 21.54 4.09 6.47
N GLU A 244 20.30 3.59 6.39
CA GLU A 244 19.39 3.45 7.51
C GLU A 244 19.52 2.10 8.20
N SER A 245 19.74 2.11 9.52
CA SER A 245 19.92 0.88 10.30
C SER A 245 18.68 -0.04 10.27
N GLY A 246 17.48 0.56 10.29
CA GLY A 246 16.23 -0.23 10.20
C GLY A 246 16.10 -0.98 8.88
N VAL A 247 16.53 -0.39 7.77
CA VAL A 247 16.54 -1.06 6.46
C VAL A 247 17.58 -2.19 6.43
N ARG A 248 18.76 -1.96 7.02
CA ARG A 248 19.78 -3.02 7.13
C ARG A 248 19.27 -4.21 7.93
N GLU A 249 18.61 -3.92 9.06
CA GLU A 249 18.05 -4.95 9.94
C GLU A 249 16.93 -5.73 9.24
N GLU A 250 16.01 -5.05 8.55
CA GLU A 250 14.94 -5.71 7.81
C GLU A 250 15.50 -6.64 6.70
N ALA A 251 16.54 -6.17 5.99
CA ALA A 251 17.21 -6.99 4.99
C ALA A 251 17.87 -8.24 5.61
N ARG A 252 18.46 -8.12 6.84
CA ARG A 252 19.00 -9.24 7.61
C ARG A 252 17.91 -10.24 7.98
N LEU A 253 16.79 -9.77 8.55
CA LEU A 253 15.66 -10.60 8.92
C LEU A 253 15.07 -11.33 7.70
N ALA A 254 14.93 -10.63 6.57
CA ALA A 254 14.47 -11.24 5.32
C ALA A 254 15.41 -12.37 4.87
N LEU A 255 16.74 -12.18 4.91
CA LEU A 255 17.71 -13.23 4.58
C LEU A 255 17.65 -14.44 5.51
N GLU A 256 17.49 -14.21 6.81
CA GLU A 256 17.34 -15.29 7.81
C GLU A 256 16.06 -16.10 7.56
N GLN A 257 14.97 -15.45 7.22
CA GLN A 257 13.67 -16.09 6.90
C GLN A 257 13.71 -16.95 5.62
N LEU A 258 14.69 -16.76 4.73
CA LEU A 258 14.82 -17.61 3.54
C LEU A 258 15.15 -19.07 3.88
N GLU A 259 15.68 -19.33 5.09
CA GLU A 259 16.09 -20.66 5.58
C GLU A 259 17.03 -21.43 4.61
N GLN A 260 17.76 -20.68 3.76
CA GLN A 260 18.71 -21.28 2.80
C GLN A 260 20.04 -21.55 3.49
N PRO A 261 20.53 -22.82 3.55
CA PRO A 261 21.76 -23.15 4.27
C PRO A 261 22.98 -22.35 3.82
N ALA A 262 23.11 -22.08 2.51
CA ALA A 262 24.21 -21.30 1.97
C ALA A 262 24.16 -19.83 2.41
N VAL A 263 22.95 -19.24 2.49
CA VAL A 263 22.74 -17.85 2.96
C VAL A 263 23.04 -17.77 4.45
N LEU A 264 22.54 -18.70 5.27
CA LEU A 264 22.79 -18.74 6.70
C LEU A 264 24.27 -18.92 7.02
N GLN A 265 24.99 -19.76 6.26
CA GLN A 265 26.43 -19.90 6.39
C GLN A 265 27.19 -18.61 6.04
N GLN A 266 26.74 -17.91 5.01
CA GLN A 266 27.32 -16.62 4.62
C GLN A 266 27.09 -15.56 5.71
N LEU A 267 25.89 -15.47 6.28
CA LEU A 267 25.59 -14.59 7.39
C LEU A 267 26.49 -14.89 8.59
N GLN A 268 26.65 -16.17 8.97
CA GLN A 268 27.53 -16.55 10.07
C GLN A 268 28.98 -16.15 9.80
N THR A 269 29.46 -16.29 8.58
CA THR A 269 30.82 -15.83 8.21
C THR A 269 30.97 -14.32 8.41
N LEU A 270 29.97 -13.52 8.02
CA LEU A 270 30.00 -12.06 8.21
C LEU A 270 29.98 -11.65 9.71
N VAL A 271 29.27 -12.40 10.55
CA VAL A 271 29.33 -12.23 12.02
C VAL A 271 30.72 -12.56 12.56
N ASP A 272 31.28 -13.70 12.16
CA ASP A 272 32.61 -14.14 12.63
C ASP A 272 33.74 -13.19 12.21
N GLU A 273 33.58 -12.51 11.06
CA GLU A 273 34.48 -11.46 10.58
C GLU A 273 34.20 -10.09 11.21
N GLY A 274 33.17 -9.95 12.03
CA GLY A 274 32.79 -8.70 12.68
C GLY A 274 32.23 -7.62 11.74
N LEU A 275 31.75 -8.02 10.59
CA LEU A 275 31.15 -7.11 9.58
C LEU A 275 29.69 -6.78 9.88
N ILE A 276 29.00 -7.66 10.59
CA ILE A 276 27.64 -7.47 11.13
C ILE A 276 27.59 -7.94 12.59
N ALA A 277 26.58 -7.43 13.33
CA ALA A 277 26.40 -7.75 14.75
C ALA A 277 25.43 -8.93 14.95
#